data_7fa9f366b8707399a82a9b7fead0722a
#
_entry.id   7fa9f366b8707399a82a9b7fead0722a
#
_cell.length_a   1.000
_cell.length_b   1.000
_cell.length_c   1.000
_cell.angle_alpha   90.00
_cell.angle_beta   90.00
_cell.angle_gamma   90.00
#
_symmetry.space_group_name_H-M   'P 1'
#
loop_
_entity.id
_entity.type
_entity.pdbx_description
1 polymer ?
#
loop_
_entity_poly.entity_id
_entity_poly.type
_entity_poly.pdbx_seq_one_letter_code
_entity_poly.pdbx_strand_id
1 'polypeptide(L)'
;MSSKLKVLQVIPRLDYGGAEIGCYDLAHYLSEQKSKSYIASSGGKLTKYINKKKVKLFKTPVHSKNPILMILNILNNHIYHKN
;
A
#
# COMPACT_ATOMS: atom_id res chain seq x y z
N MET A 1 19.51 7.34 9.29
CA MET A 1 18.67 8.38 8.72
C MET A 1 17.24 7.89 8.60
N SER A 2 16.29 8.68 9.02
CA SER A 2 14.89 8.28 8.93
C SER A 2 14.44 8.28 7.48
N SER A 3 13.59 7.34 7.15
CA SER A 3 13.02 7.26 5.84
C SER A 3 11.97 8.36 5.64
N LYS A 4 12.03 9.00 4.50
CA LYS A 4 11.01 9.98 4.09
C LYS A 4 10.16 9.43 2.95
N LEU A 5 10.15 8.12 2.78
CA LEU A 5 9.39 7.50 1.71
C LEU A 5 7.92 7.38 2.08
N LYS A 6 7.09 7.60 1.10
CA LYS A 6 5.68 7.21 1.12
C LYS A 6 5.51 6.12 0.09
N VAL A 7 4.88 5.03 0.49
CA VAL A 7 4.65 3.92 -0.42
C VAL A 7 3.16 3.72 -0.55
N LEU A 8 2.66 3.79 -1.76
CA LEU A 8 1.27 3.53 -2.08
C LEU A 8 1.18 2.25 -2.91
N GLN A 9 0.43 1.30 -2.42
CA GLN A 9 0.10 0.10 -3.17
C GLN A 9 -1.33 0.22 -3.66
N VAL A 10 -1.52 0.05 -4.96
CA VAL A 10 -2.85 0.09 -5.57
C VAL A 10 -3.19 -1.33 -5.97
N ILE A 11 -4.25 -1.87 -5.39
CA ILE A 11 -4.65 -3.25 -5.66
C ILE A 11 -6.17 -3.32 -5.80
N PRO A 12 -6.70 -4.01 -6.84
CA PRO A 12 -8.14 -4.00 -7.08
C PRO A 12 -8.96 -4.50 -5.90
N ARG A 13 -8.56 -5.63 -5.33
CA ARG A 13 -9.23 -6.21 -4.17
C ARG A 13 -8.20 -6.60 -3.14
N LEU A 14 -8.60 -6.58 -1.89
CA LEU A 14 -7.72 -6.98 -0.78
C LEU A 14 -8.40 -8.12 -0.02
N ASP A 15 -8.57 -9.24 -0.72
CA ASP A 15 -9.13 -10.45 -0.15
C ASP A 15 -7.99 -11.37 0.33
N TYR A 16 -8.13 -12.69 0.19
CA TYR A 16 -7.15 -13.63 0.73
C TYR A 16 -6.22 -14.24 -0.32
N GLY A 17 -6.17 -13.68 -1.52
CA GLY A 17 -5.24 -14.17 -2.53
C GLY A 17 -3.78 -13.90 -2.16
N GLY A 18 -2.87 -14.60 -2.84
CA GLY A 18 -1.45 -14.47 -2.53
C GLY A 18 -0.89 -13.07 -2.69
N ALA A 19 -1.22 -12.41 -3.81
CA ALA A 19 -0.78 -11.04 -4.04
C ALA A 19 -1.40 -10.09 -3.02
N GLU A 20 -2.61 -10.37 -2.59
CA GLU A 20 -3.33 -9.54 -1.64
C GLU A 20 -2.74 -9.65 -0.24
N ILE A 21 -2.44 -10.87 0.17
CA ILE A 21 -1.78 -11.09 1.46
C ILE A 21 -0.39 -10.46 1.44
N GLY A 22 0.33 -10.59 0.32
CA GLY A 22 1.63 -9.97 0.18
C GLY A 22 1.56 -8.45 0.29
N CYS A 23 0.55 -7.84 -0.33
CA CYS A 23 0.33 -6.40 -0.23
C CYS A 23 0.07 -6.00 1.22
N TYR A 24 -0.79 -6.73 1.90
CA TYR A 24 -1.11 -6.49 3.31
C TYR A 24 0.16 -6.56 4.17
N ASP A 25 0.92 -7.64 4.02
CA ASP A 25 2.13 -7.84 4.82
C ASP A 25 3.18 -6.78 4.54
N LEU A 26 3.39 -6.45 3.27
CA LEU A 26 4.37 -5.43 2.90
C LEU A 26 3.98 -4.07 3.46
N ALA A 27 2.69 -3.74 3.42
CA ALA A 27 2.24 -2.44 3.94
C ALA A 27 2.57 -2.29 5.41
N HIS A 28 2.35 -3.34 6.19
CA HIS A 28 2.64 -3.29 7.62
C HIS A 28 4.15 -3.28 7.88
N TYR A 29 4.89 -4.06 7.10
CA TYR A 29 6.35 -4.08 7.21
C TYR A 29 6.94 -2.69 6.94
N LEU A 30 6.49 -2.04 5.88
CA LEU A 30 7.00 -0.71 5.52
C LEU A 30 6.73 0.30 6.62
N SER A 31 5.57 0.22 7.25
CA SER A 31 5.26 1.10 8.37
C SER A 31 6.21 0.87 9.54
N GLU A 32 6.57 -0.38 9.79
CA GLU A 32 7.52 -0.69 10.85
C GLU A 32 8.92 -0.19 10.52
N GLN A 33 9.23 -0.04 9.25
CA GLN A 33 10.50 0.52 8.80
C GLN A 33 10.45 2.05 8.71
N LYS A 34 9.46 2.67 9.32
CA LYS A 34 9.28 4.12 9.42
C LYS A 34 8.97 4.80 8.09
N SER A 35 8.55 4.03 7.11
CA SER A 35 7.99 4.59 5.89
C SER A 35 6.50 4.83 6.10
N LYS A 36 5.94 5.79 5.38
CA LYS A 36 4.50 5.98 5.36
C LYS A 36 3.90 5.00 4.38
N SER A 37 2.93 4.23 4.85
CA SER A 37 2.38 3.12 4.08
C SER A 37 0.91 3.35 3.78
N TYR A 38 0.56 3.27 2.50
CA TYR A 38 -0.81 3.50 2.04
C TYR A 38 -1.24 2.36 1.14
N ILE A 39 -2.52 2.03 1.19
CA ILE A 39 -3.13 1.08 0.26
C ILE A 39 -4.37 1.73 -0.33
N ALA A 40 -4.53 1.65 -1.65
CA ALA A 40 -5.75 2.02 -2.34
C ALA A 40 -6.36 0.76 -2.94
N SER A 41 -7.61 0.48 -2.60
CA SER A 41 -8.28 -0.75 -3.01
C SER A 41 -9.78 -0.53 -3.08
N SER A 42 -10.46 -1.31 -3.90
CA SER A 42 -11.92 -1.28 -3.95
C SER A 42 -12.54 -1.93 -2.71
N GLY A 43 -11.76 -2.61 -1.90
CA GLY A 43 -12.23 -3.26 -0.71
C GLY A 43 -11.78 -4.71 -0.68
N GLY A 44 -12.24 -5.46 0.31
CA GLY A 44 -11.91 -6.86 0.43
C GLY A 44 -11.91 -7.32 1.88
N LYS A 45 -11.74 -8.61 2.07
CA LYS A 45 -11.87 -9.23 3.39
C LYS A 45 -10.73 -8.86 4.32
N LEU A 46 -9.54 -8.56 3.78
CA LEU A 46 -8.40 -8.19 4.61
C LEU A 46 -8.49 -6.76 5.14
N THR A 47 -9.37 -5.92 4.58
CA THR A 47 -9.40 -4.51 4.98
C THR A 47 -9.71 -4.34 6.46
N LYS A 48 -10.51 -5.22 7.02
CA LYS A 48 -10.88 -5.12 8.44
C LYS A 48 -9.72 -5.46 9.38
N TYR A 49 -8.67 -6.11 8.88
CA TYR A 49 -7.52 -6.49 9.70
C TYR A 49 -6.39 -5.47 9.63
N ILE A 50 -6.50 -4.48 8.77
CA ILE A 50 -5.45 -3.47 8.62
C ILE A 50 -5.33 -2.67 9.92
N ASN A 51 -4.10 -2.55 10.41
CA ASN A 51 -3.83 -1.68 11.55
C ASN A 51 -3.81 -0.23 11.05
N LYS A 52 -4.90 0.48 11.30
CA LYS A 52 -5.10 1.83 10.77
C LYS A 52 -4.17 2.86 11.36
N LYS A 53 -3.48 2.53 12.44
CA LYS A 53 -2.44 3.40 12.99
C LYS A 53 -1.14 3.27 12.20
N LYS A 54 -0.95 2.18 11.49
CA LYS A 54 0.27 1.92 10.72
C LYS A 54 0.08 2.10 9.22
N VAL A 55 -1.09 1.72 8.70
CA VAL A 55 -1.35 1.71 7.26
C VAL A 55 -2.62 2.48 7.00
N LYS A 56 -2.57 3.43 6.07
CA LYS A 56 -3.74 4.18 5.69
C LYS A 56 -4.39 3.52 4.47
N LEU A 57 -5.65 3.19 4.58
CA LEU A 57 -6.40 2.56 3.52
C LEU A 57 -7.30 3.59 2.85
N PHE A 58 -7.19 3.68 1.53
CA PHE A 58 -8.11 4.47 0.72
C PHE A 58 -9.02 3.50 -0.02
N LYS A 59 -10.29 3.50 0.34
CA LYS A 59 -11.27 2.66 -0.34
C LYS A 59 -11.81 3.43 -1.52
N THR A 60 -11.48 2.99 -2.72
CA THR A 60 -11.81 3.69 -3.94
C THR A 60 -11.87 2.70 -5.09
N PRO A 61 -12.68 2.95 -6.12
CA PRO A 61 -12.70 2.06 -7.28
C PRO A 61 -11.31 1.98 -7.91
N VAL A 62 -10.85 0.76 -8.15
CA VAL A 62 -9.57 0.51 -8.79
C VAL A 62 -9.85 -0.24 -10.09
N HIS A 63 -9.47 0.35 -11.21
CA HIS A 63 -9.73 -0.21 -12.52
C HIS A 63 -8.56 -1.01 -13.07
N SER A 64 -7.41 -0.93 -12.44
CA SER A 64 -6.25 -1.71 -12.84
C SER A 64 -6.47 -3.19 -12.52
N LYS A 65 -6.05 -4.07 -13.42
CA LYS A 65 -6.15 -5.49 -13.19
C LYS A 65 -5.00 -6.03 -12.36
N ASN A 66 -3.89 -5.33 -12.35
CA ASN A 66 -2.67 -5.76 -11.66
C ASN A 66 -2.35 -4.83 -10.51
N PRO A 67 -1.75 -5.36 -9.43
CA PRO A 67 -1.27 -4.51 -8.36
C PRO A 67 -0.19 -3.56 -8.85
N ILE A 68 -0.21 -2.34 -8.34
CA ILE A 68 0.77 -1.31 -8.69
C ILE A 68 1.39 -0.80 -7.40
N LEU A 69 2.70 -0.73 -7.38
CA LEU A 69 3.44 -0.16 -6.26
C LEU A 69 4.01 1.19 -6.69
N MET A 70 3.68 2.22 -5.94
CA MET A 70 4.22 3.56 -6.15
C MET A 70 5.04 3.97 -4.94
N ILE A 71 6.26 4.42 -5.19
CA ILE A 71 7.11 4.93 -4.13
C ILE A 71 7.27 6.42 -4.33
N LEU A 72 6.84 7.19 -3.33
CA LEU A 72 6.89 8.63 -3.35
C LEU A 72 8.01 9.08 -2.42
N ASN A 73 8.99 9.77 -2.98
CA ASN A 73 10.06 10.32 -2.18
C ASN A 73 9.72 11.77 -1.86
N ILE A 74 9.38 12.02 -0.59
CA ILE A 74 8.91 13.33 -0.16
C ILE A 74 9.97 14.41 -0.39
N LEU A 75 11.23 14.08 -0.15
CA LEU A 75 12.30 15.08 -0.21
C LEU A 75 12.55 15.54 -1.64
N ASN A 76 12.40 14.67 -2.61
CA ASN A 76 12.73 14.97 -4.00
C ASN A 76 11.53 15.01 -4.92
N ASN A 77 10.34 14.73 -4.41
CA ASN A 77 9.11 14.66 -5.20
C ASN A 77 9.22 13.70 -6.38
N HIS A 78 10.03 12.65 -6.24
CA HIS A 78 10.17 11.65 -7.27
C HIS A 78 9.14 10.54 -7.07
N ILE A 79 8.59 10.07 -8.15
CA ILE A 79 7.64 8.97 -8.14
C ILE A 79 8.27 7.82 -8.91
N TYR A 80 8.41 6.67 -8.24
CA TYR A 80 8.88 5.46 -8.86
C TYR A 80 7.71 4.51 -9.01
N HIS A 81 7.59 3.94 -10.18
CA HIS A 81 6.43 3.17 -10.58
C HIS A 81 6.89 1.76 -10.94
N LYS A 82 6.33 0.76 -10.26
CA LYS A 82 6.63 -0.64 -10.53
C LYS A 82 5.34 -1.42 -10.65
N ASN A 83 5.27 -2.24 -11.66
CA ASN A 83 4.14 -3.14 -11.85
C ASN A 83 4.45 -4.51 -11.32
#